data_64f95cf0e1c745ec0534a282afcbb103
#
_entry.id   64f95cf0e1c745ec0534a282afcbb103
#
_cell.length_a   1.000
_cell.length_b   1.000
_cell.length_c   1.000
_cell.angle_alpha   90.00
_cell.angle_beta   90.00
_cell.angle_gamma   90.00
#
_symmetry.space_group_name_H-M   'P 1'
#
loop_
_entity.id
_entity.type
_entity.pdbx_description
1 polymer ?
#
loop_
_entity_poly.entity_id
_entity_poly.type
_entity_poly.pdbx_seq_one_letter_code
_entity_poly.pdbx_strand_id
1 'polypeptide(L)'
;MKKRWIAIALLTVLLMGIGGAIGKVSVRQESGGNAYALYFVERDLRSADGGDALRSEERTLEDGGLSTEELAAALVAELLKGPADPTLKSPFPKGTALLSAEQKGTELQVDLSAAYSTLSGVGLSLADYAITLT
;
A
#
# COMPACT_ATOMS: atom_id res chain seq x y z
N MET A 1 18.21 -16.69 -5.70
CA MET A 1 17.54 -15.42 -5.34
C MET A 1 16.02 -15.54 -5.34
N LYS A 2 15.40 -16.24 -6.26
CA LYS A 2 13.92 -16.39 -6.28
C LYS A 2 13.35 -17.14 -5.05
N LYS A 3 14.09 -18.02 -4.42
CA LYS A 3 13.64 -18.78 -3.24
C LYS A 3 13.52 -17.95 -1.95
N ARG A 4 14.25 -16.85 -1.82
CA ARG A 4 14.19 -15.98 -0.63
C ARG A 4 12.96 -15.11 -0.60
N TRP A 5 12.50 -14.66 -1.76
CA TRP A 5 11.28 -13.84 -1.90
C TRP A 5 10.02 -14.64 -1.60
N ILE A 6 9.98 -15.89 -2.06
CA ILE A 6 8.87 -16.81 -1.77
C ILE A 6 8.80 -17.11 -0.27
N ALA A 7 9.94 -17.23 0.41
CA ALA A 7 9.96 -17.46 1.84
C ALA A 7 9.46 -16.26 2.66
N ILE A 8 9.76 -15.03 2.23
CA ILE A 8 9.29 -13.80 2.90
C ILE A 8 7.79 -13.63 2.66
N ALA A 9 7.30 -13.86 1.46
CA ALA A 9 5.87 -13.81 1.15
C ALA A 9 5.09 -14.89 1.90
N LEU A 10 5.64 -16.10 2.01
CA LEU A 10 5.03 -17.20 2.76
C LEU A 10 5.02 -16.92 4.28
N LEU A 11 6.06 -16.30 4.81
CA LEU A 11 6.14 -15.92 6.22
C LEU A 11 5.11 -14.83 6.55
N THR A 12 4.89 -13.88 5.65
CA THR A 12 3.88 -12.83 5.83
C THR A 12 2.47 -13.40 5.83
N VAL A 13 2.18 -14.34 4.94
CA VAL A 13 0.90 -15.05 4.88
C VAL A 13 0.69 -15.97 6.09
N LEU A 14 1.74 -16.63 6.56
CA LEU A 14 1.68 -17.49 7.75
C LEU A 14 1.41 -16.68 9.02
N LEU A 15 2.01 -15.50 9.17
CA LEU A 15 1.77 -14.59 10.29
C LEU A 15 0.34 -14.04 10.30
N MET A 16 -0.24 -13.75 9.13
CA MET A 16 -1.65 -13.36 9.02
C MET A 16 -2.61 -14.51 9.37
N GLY A 17 -2.26 -15.74 9.01
CA GLY A 17 -3.08 -16.93 9.31
C GLY A 17 -3.07 -17.31 10.79
N ILE A 18 -1.98 -17.08 11.49
CA ILE A 18 -1.82 -17.41 12.92
C ILE A 18 -2.49 -16.35 13.81
N GLY A 19 -2.51 -15.07 13.39
CA GLY A 19 -3.15 -13.99 14.14
C GLY A 19 -4.65 -14.17 14.33
N GLY A 20 -5.34 -14.87 13.42
CA GLY A 20 -6.76 -15.14 13.50
C GLY A 20 -7.13 -16.32 14.43
N ALA A 21 -6.22 -17.25 14.68
CA ALA A 21 -6.47 -18.47 15.46
C ALA A 21 -6.18 -18.29 16.96
N ILE A 22 -5.40 -17.29 17.36
CA ILE A 22 -4.95 -17.07 18.73
C ILE A 22 -5.71 -15.91 19.42
N GLY A 23 -6.84 -15.51 18.90
CA GLY A 23 -7.64 -14.36 19.37
C GLY A 23 -8.18 -14.46 20.81
N LYS A 24 -7.75 -15.39 21.63
CA LYS A 24 -8.13 -15.52 23.04
C LYS A 24 -6.94 -15.52 24.01
N VAL A 25 -5.73 -15.52 23.54
CA VAL A 25 -4.58 -15.33 24.39
C VAL A 25 -4.26 -13.84 24.35
N SER A 26 -4.67 -13.13 25.37
CA SER A 26 -4.28 -11.73 25.63
C SER A 26 -2.79 -11.65 25.98
N VAL A 27 -1.95 -12.17 25.12
CA VAL A 27 -0.61 -11.66 24.99
C VAL A 27 -0.80 -10.43 24.14
N ARG A 28 -0.88 -9.29 24.77
CA ARG A 28 -0.62 -8.01 24.17
C ARG A 28 0.84 -8.04 23.71
N GLN A 29 1.09 -8.84 22.65
CA GLN A 29 2.21 -8.51 21.82
C GLN A 29 1.82 -7.16 21.27
N GLU A 30 2.49 -6.14 21.76
CA GLU A 30 2.64 -4.92 21.01
C GLU A 30 3.24 -5.39 19.68
N SER A 31 2.39 -5.73 18.75
CA SER A 31 2.75 -5.82 17.36
C SER A 31 3.29 -4.43 17.05
N GLY A 32 4.60 -4.32 16.93
CA GLY A 32 5.30 -3.07 16.73
C GLY A 32 5.06 -2.50 15.34
N GLY A 33 3.83 -2.63 14.83
CA GLY A 33 3.41 -2.06 13.58
C GLY A 33 3.12 -0.58 13.71
N ASN A 34 3.64 0.22 12.80
CA ASN A 34 3.31 1.60 12.66
C ASN A 34 2.07 1.79 11.77
N ALA A 35 1.27 2.81 12.10
CA ALA A 35 0.14 3.21 11.29
C ALA A 35 0.61 4.12 10.16
N TYR A 36 0.17 3.80 8.95
CA TYR A 36 0.44 4.54 7.73
C TYR A 36 -0.86 4.99 7.09
N ALA A 37 -0.89 6.22 6.61
CA ALA A 37 -2.01 6.75 5.84
C ALA A 37 -1.81 6.43 4.36
N LEU A 38 -2.68 5.61 3.79
CA LEU A 38 -2.70 5.31 2.37
C LEU A 38 -3.79 6.13 1.70
N TYR A 39 -3.50 6.73 0.55
CA TYR A 39 -4.41 7.65 -0.11
C TYR A 39 -5.12 7.00 -1.28
N PHE A 40 -6.45 7.08 -1.25
CA PHE A 40 -7.34 6.53 -2.28
C PHE A 40 -8.29 7.60 -2.81
N VAL A 41 -8.88 7.35 -3.96
CA VAL A 41 -9.79 8.29 -4.60
C VAL A 41 -11.19 8.17 -4.00
N GLU A 42 -11.81 9.30 -3.67
CA GLU A 42 -13.21 9.35 -3.28
C GLU A 42 -14.09 8.89 -4.45
N ARG A 43 -14.94 7.89 -4.19
CA ARG A 43 -15.81 7.32 -5.23
C ARG A 43 -16.88 8.29 -5.70
N ASP A 44 -17.44 9.06 -4.78
CA ASP A 44 -18.43 10.07 -5.06
C ASP A 44 -17.90 11.48 -4.78
N LEU A 45 -17.30 12.07 -5.78
CA LEU A 45 -16.76 13.43 -5.71
C LEU A 45 -17.84 14.51 -5.49
N ARG A 46 -19.13 14.18 -5.64
CA ARG A 46 -20.23 15.11 -5.40
C ARG A 46 -20.62 15.17 -3.92
N SER A 47 -20.34 14.11 -3.19
CA SER A 47 -20.59 14.01 -1.75
C SER A 47 -19.41 14.50 -0.90
N ALA A 48 -18.28 14.79 -1.52
CA ALA A 48 -17.13 15.35 -0.82
C ALA A 48 -17.42 16.79 -0.42
N ASP A 49 -17.95 16.98 0.77
CA ASP A 49 -18.11 18.29 1.40
C ASP A 49 -16.72 18.94 1.56
N GLY A 50 -16.34 19.72 0.56
CA GLY A 50 -15.07 20.44 0.55
C GLY A 50 -14.04 20.00 -0.48
N GLY A 51 -14.29 18.94 -1.26
CA GLY A 51 -13.64 18.72 -2.54
C GLY A 51 -12.31 17.99 -2.56
N ASP A 52 -11.93 17.27 -1.51
CA ASP A 52 -10.72 16.43 -1.56
C ASP A 52 -10.98 15.17 -2.38
N ALA A 53 -10.36 15.10 -3.56
CA ALA A 53 -10.47 13.94 -4.45
C ALA A 53 -9.76 12.69 -3.87
N LEU A 54 -8.80 12.89 -2.96
CA LEU A 54 -8.08 11.84 -2.26
C LEU A 54 -8.41 11.89 -0.78
N ARG A 55 -8.64 10.71 -0.22
CA ARG A 55 -8.83 10.49 1.22
C ARG A 55 -7.90 9.41 1.72
N SER A 56 -7.39 9.59 2.94
CA SER A 56 -6.54 8.61 3.58
C SER A 56 -7.35 7.49 4.23
N GLU A 57 -6.81 6.29 4.16
CA GLU A 57 -7.21 5.12 4.93
C GLU A 57 -6.00 4.64 5.71
N GLU A 58 -6.17 4.47 7.01
CA GLU A 58 -5.07 4.02 7.88
C GLU A 58 -4.85 2.51 7.75
N ARG A 59 -3.60 2.11 7.59
CA ARG A 59 -3.14 0.72 7.59
C ARG A 59 -1.99 0.55 8.55
N THR A 60 -2.01 -0.53 9.31
CA THR A 60 -0.90 -0.92 10.18
C THR A 60 0.02 -1.88 9.44
N LEU A 61 1.31 -1.56 9.39
CA LEU A 61 2.35 -2.43 8.84
C LEU A 61 3.39 -2.73 9.91
N GLU A 62 3.83 -3.97 9.95
CA GLU A 62 5.00 -4.37 10.73
C GLU A 62 6.25 -3.99 9.96
N ASP A 63 6.85 -2.87 10.31
CA ASP A 63 7.99 -2.27 9.63
C ASP A 63 9.32 -2.41 10.40
N GLY A 64 9.28 -3.15 11.51
CA GLY A 64 10.44 -3.40 12.34
C GLY A 64 11.59 -4.04 11.57
N GLY A 65 12.63 -3.27 11.31
CA GLY A 65 13.83 -3.74 10.61
C GLY A 65 13.77 -3.66 9.08
N LEU A 66 12.72 -3.08 8.50
CA LEU A 66 12.67 -2.83 7.07
C LEU A 66 13.59 -1.67 6.67
N SER A 67 14.28 -1.81 5.55
CA SER A 67 14.95 -0.69 4.89
C SER A 67 13.93 0.28 4.29
N THR A 68 14.38 1.47 3.93
CA THR A 68 13.51 2.46 3.25
C THR A 68 12.90 1.89 1.97
N GLU A 69 13.67 1.13 1.20
CA GLU A 69 13.19 0.48 -0.03
C GLU A 69 12.15 -0.59 0.25
N GLU A 70 12.38 -1.42 1.25
CA GLU A 70 11.45 -2.47 1.67
C GLU A 70 10.15 -1.89 2.21
N LEU A 71 10.23 -0.82 3.01
CA LEU A 71 9.06 -0.11 3.51
C LEU A 71 8.26 0.53 2.36
N ALA A 72 8.94 1.20 1.45
CA ALA A 72 8.30 1.77 0.27
C ALA A 72 7.61 0.71 -0.59
N ALA A 73 8.28 -0.40 -0.82
CA ALA A 73 7.69 -1.53 -1.55
C ALA A 73 6.45 -2.08 -0.85
N ALA A 74 6.48 -2.19 0.48
CA ALA A 74 5.35 -2.65 1.27
C ALA A 74 4.16 -1.68 1.21
N LEU A 75 4.41 -0.38 1.34
CA LEU A 75 3.37 0.65 1.26
C LEU A 75 2.73 0.70 -0.13
N VAL A 76 3.53 0.66 -1.18
CA VAL A 76 3.00 0.62 -2.57
C VAL A 76 2.21 -0.66 -2.81
N ALA A 77 2.68 -1.80 -2.31
CA ALA A 77 1.95 -3.07 -2.42
C ALA A 77 0.59 -3.00 -1.71
N GLU A 78 0.52 -2.42 -0.53
CA GLU A 78 -0.74 -2.19 0.17
C GLU A 78 -1.67 -1.23 -0.59
N LEU A 79 -1.12 -0.16 -1.14
CA LEU A 79 -1.85 0.79 -1.96
C LEU A 79 -2.46 0.13 -3.21
N LEU A 80 -1.70 -0.77 -3.86
CA LEU A 80 -2.16 -1.53 -5.04
C LEU A 80 -3.24 -2.56 -4.72
N LYS A 81 -3.36 -3.02 -3.48
CA LYS A 81 -4.47 -3.89 -3.04
C LYS A 81 -5.81 -3.17 -3.06
N GLY A 82 -5.79 -1.86 -3.00
CA GLY A 82 -6.98 -1.04 -2.96
C GLY A 82 -7.53 -0.80 -1.54
N PRO A 83 -8.55 0.07 -1.43
CA PRO A 83 -9.13 0.44 -0.15
C PRO A 83 -10.03 -0.66 0.42
N ALA A 84 -10.10 -0.72 1.75
CA ALA A 84 -11.11 -1.50 2.46
C ALA A 84 -12.44 -0.74 2.58
N ASP A 85 -12.38 0.59 2.64
CA ASP A 85 -13.55 1.46 2.68
C ASP A 85 -14.28 1.43 1.33
N PRO A 86 -15.57 1.03 1.29
CA PRO A 86 -16.34 0.96 0.05
C PRO A 86 -16.64 2.31 -0.57
N THR A 87 -16.47 3.41 0.14
CA THR A 87 -16.64 4.78 -0.38
C THR A 87 -15.41 5.26 -1.16
N LEU A 88 -14.31 4.54 -1.04
CA LEU A 88 -13.09 4.81 -1.75
C LEU A 88 -12.89 3.86 -2.93
N LYS A 89 -12.03 4.24 -3.85
CA LYS A 89 -11.59 3.39 -4.96
C LYS A 89 -10.11 3.55 -5.21
N SER A 90 -9.50 2.49 -5.77
CA SER A 90 -8.11 2.54 -6.20
C SER A 90 -7.93 3.52 -7.36
N PRO A 91 -6.89 4.38 -7.33
CA PRO A 91 -6.53 5.21 -8.48
C PRO A 91 -5.81 4.43 -9.60
N PHE A 92 -5.48 3.17 -9.36
CA PHE A 92 -4.69 2.36 -10.29
C PHE A 92 -5.55 1.49 -11.19
N PRO A 93 -5.14 1.31 -12.47
CA PRO A 93 -5.77 0.36 -13.37
C PRO A 93 -5.62 -1.09 -12.85
N LYS A 94 -6.53 -1.96 -13.24
CA LYS A 94 -6.38 -3.40 -13.00
C LYS A 94 -5.11 -3.91 -13.65
N GLY A 95 -4.39 -4.77 -12.93
CA GLY A 95 -3.13 -5.33 -13.40
C GLY A 95 -1.90 -4.47 -13.14
N THR A 96 -2.07 -3.32 -12.48
CA THR A 96 -0.92 -2.55 -11.99
C THR A 96 -0.22 -3.35 -10.90
N ALA A 97 1.08 -3.59 -11.09
CA ALA A 97 1.92 -4.32 -10.16
C ALA A 97 3.20 -3.54 -9.89
N LEU A 98 3.74 -3.69 -8.68
CA LEU A 98 5.05 -3.18 -8.33
C LEU A 98 6.12 -4.10 -8.92
N LEU A 99 7.02 -3.55 -9.73
CA LEU A 99 8.16 -4.27 -10.29
C LEU A 99 9.41 -4.10 -9.44
N SER A 100 9.69 -2.89 -8.99
CA SER A 100 10.80 -2.60 -8.09
C SER A 100 10.59 -1.31 -7.31
N ALA A 101 11.27 -1.19 -6.18
CA ALA A 101 11.43 0.05 -5.44
C ALA A 101 12.89 0.15 -5.01
N GLU A 102 13.58 1.21 -5.39
CA GLU A 102 15.00 1.41 -5.16
C GLU A 102 15.26 2.83 -4.68
N GLN A 103 16.14 2.97 -3.71
CA GLN A 103 16.61 4.27 -3.27
C GLN A 103 17.89 4.64 -4.01
N LYS A 104 17.90 5.80 -4.64
CA LYS A 104 19.08 6.38 -5.29
C LYS A 104 19.39 7.75 -4.69
N GLY A 105 20.34 7.79 -3.78
CA GLY A 105 20.64 8.99 -3.01
C GLY A 105 19.45 9.40 -2.14
N THR A 106 18.85 10.54 -2.40
CA THR A 106 17.67 11.06 -1.71
C THR A 106 16.35 10.78 -2.43
N GLU A 107 16.41 10.11 -3.58
CA GLU A 107 15.25 9.78 -4.39
C GLU A 107 14.86 8.31 -4.23
N LEU A 108 13.56 8.07 -4.15
CA LEU A 108 12.99 6.74 -4.21
C LEU A 108 12.39 6.51 -5.60
N GLN A 109 12.92 5.52 -6.32
CA GLN A 109 12.41 5.12 -7.61
C GLN A 109 11.47 3.93 -7.46
N VAL A 110 10.24 4.09 -7.92
CA VAL A 110 9.22 3.04 -7.93
C VAL A 110 8.92 2.69 -9.39
N ASP A 111 9.10 1.43 -9.74
CA ASP A 111 8.80 0.91 -11.08
C ASP A 111 7.51 0.09 -11.03
N LEU A 112 6.55 0.49 -11.84
CA LEU A 112 5.23 -0.13 -11.94
C LEU A 112 5.05 -0.82 -13.30
N SER A 113 4.15 -1.80 -13.34
CA SER A 113 3.86 -2.53 -14.59
C SER A 113 3.25 -1.64 -15.66
N ALA A 114 3.28 -2.11 -16.91
CA ALA A 114 2.77 -1.39 -18.08
C ALA A 114 1.30 -0.94 -17.94
N ALA A 115 0.50 -1.58 -17.11
CA ALA A 115 -0.87 -1.16 -16.86
C ALA A 115 -0.96 0.29 -16.34
N TYR A 116 0.03 0.75 -15.58
CA TYR A 116 0.10 2.13 -15.09
C TYR A 116 0.21 3.16 -16.23
N SER A 117 0.89 2.82 -17.31
CA SER A 117 1.08 3.70 -18.48
C SER A 117 -0.20 3.99 -19.25
N THR A 118 -1.29 3.29 -18.96
CA THR A 118 -2.61 3.57 -19.56
C THR A 118 -3.31 4.78 -18.95
N LEU A 119 -2.83 5.24 -17.79
CA LEU A 119 -3.36 6.44 -17.15
C LEU A 119 -2.96 7.71 -17.88
N SER A 120 -3.85 8.68 -17.89
CA SER A 120 -3.61 10.01 -18.45
C SER A 120 -4.45 11.07 -17.74
N GLY A 121 -4.10 12.33 -17.92
CA GLY A 121 -4.84 13.46 -17.37
C GLY A 121 -5.03 13.39 -15.85
N VAL A 122 -6.24 13.67 -15.39
CA VAL A 122 -6.58 13.69 -13.96
C VAL A 122 -6.35 12.33 -13.30
N GLY A 123 -6.64 11.23 -13.99
CA GLY A 123 -6.43 9.89 -13.47
C GLY A 123 -4.95 9.62 -13.14
N LEU A 124 -4.05 10.01 -14.01
CA LEU A 124 -2.61 9.92 -13.77
C LEU A 124 -2.19 10.79 -12.59
N SER A 125 -2.65 12.03 -12.53
CA SER A 125 -2.32 12.93 -11.42
C SER A 125 -2.80 12.39 -10.07
N LEU A 126 -4.01 11.82 -10.00
CA LEU A 126 -4.53 11.22 -8.78
C LEU A 126 -3.69 10.01 -8.34
N ALA A 127 -3.26 9.17 -9.27
CA ALA A 127 -2.41 8.04 -8.98
C ALA A 127 -1.01 8.47 -8.49
N ASP A 128 -0.41 9.46 -9.14
CA ASP A 128 0.88 10.01 -8.73
C ASP A 128 0.82 10.63 -7.33
N TYR A 129 -0.23 11.41 -7.04
CA TYR A 129 -0.44 11.97 -5.70
C TYR A 129 -0.69 10.90 -4.65
N ALA A 130 -1.47 9.86 -4.97
CA ALA A 130 -1.71 8.75 -4.06
C ALA A 130 -0.39 8.09 -3.63
N ILE A 131 0.51 7.83 -4.56
CA ILE A 131 1.85 7.28 -4.27
C ILE A 131 2.68 8.27 -3.44
N THR A 132 2.70 9.53 -3.83
CA THR A 132 3.56 10.55 -3.20
C THR A 132 3.14 10.87 -1.77
N LEU A 133 1.84 10.83 -1.48
CA LEU A 133 1.30 11.14 -0.15
C LEU A 133 1.34 9.92 0.80
N THR A 134 1.38 8.70 0.26
CA THR A 134 1.49 7.47 1.03
C THR A 134 2.91 7.25 1.54
#